data_d0e24311054aa5bd4128e420a9dcde36
#
_entry.id   d0e24311054aa5bd4128e420a9dcde36
#
_cell.length_a   1.000
_cell.length_b   1.000
_cell.length_c   1.000
_cell.angle_alpha   90.00
_cell.angle_beta   90.00
_cell.angle_gamma   90.00
#
_symmetry.space_group_name_H-M   'P 1'
#
loop_
_entity.id
_entity.type
_entity.pdbx_description
1 polymer ?
#
loop_
_entity_poly.entity_id
_entity_poly.type
_entity_poly.pdbx_seq_one_letter_code
_entity_poly.pdbx_strand_id
1 'polypeptide(L)'
;IIKLCDRLHNMRTGDAWPEQKRRDKARETMEVYAPIANRLGILNVKEELEDRSLHYLDPVGYNEISKMLSERAGEEFLAKVSGVIERRLVESGIEGATIKRRVKSIYGIYRKTIMQNKSFDEIYDIYAVRVILDTLAECYSTLGLIHDMYHPLPNRFKDYISTPKPNGYQSLHTTVIGHEGIPFEVQIRTRKMDEQAEYGVAAHWKYKEGREGHDKLDERLAWVSQLLENQRVSEDSGNLLHDLKSDLLPEEVFAFTPKGDVINLPTGATCIDFAYAIHSAVGNRMVGCKV
;
A
#
# COMPACT_ATOMS: atom_id res chain seq x y z
N ILE A 1 16.24 -4.99 5.37
CA ILE A 1 15.77 -5.97 4.38
C ILE A 1 16.03 -7.38 4.84
N ILE A 2 17.29 -7.78 5.18
CA ILE A 2 17.64 -9.14 5.63
C ILE A 2 16.72 -9.63 6.74
N LYS A 3 16.44 -8.79 7.76
CA LYS A 3 15.54 -9.14 8.86
C LYS A 3 14.09 -9.36 8.42
N LEU A 4 13.62 -8.65 7.37
CA LEU A 4 12.30 -8.90 6.79
C LEU A 4 12.24 -10.23 6.05
N CYS A 5 13.29 -10.57 5.30
CA CYS A 5 13.40 -11.87 4.62
C CYS A 5 13.47 -13.02 5.61
N ASP A 6 14.28 -12.88 6.67
CA ASP A 6 14.36 -13.85 7.77
C ASP A 6 12.99 -14.04 8.45
N ARG A 7 12.32 -12.93 8.79
CA ARG A 7 10.97 -12.98 9.37
C ARG A 7 9.97 -13.66 8.44
N LEU A 8 10.00 -13.34 7.15
CA LEU A 8 9.11 -13.95 6.16
C LEU A 8 9.37 -15.46 6.04
N HIS A 9 10.64 -15.88 5.99
CA HIS A 9 10.99 -17.29 5.99
C HIS A 9 10.47 -17.99 7.24
N ASN A 10 10.67 -17.40 8.41
CA ASN A 10 10.21 -17.92 9.67
C ASN A 10 8.68 -18.04 9.72
N MET A 11 7.94 -17.07 9.20
CA MET A 11 6.48 -17.13 9.13
C MET A 11 5.97 -18.19 8.13
N ARG A 12 6.74 -18.48 7.06
CA ARG A 12 6.44 -19.55 6.10
C ARG A 12 6.61 -20.95 6.71
N THR A 13 7.49 -21.09 7.68
CA THR A 13 7.83 -22.38 8.33
C THR A 13 7.30 -22.47 9.75
N GLY A 14 6.46 -21.54 10.17
CA GLY A 14 5.96 -21.42 11.55
C GLY A 14 5.08 -22.56 12.04
N ASP A 15 4.54 -23.40 11.14
CA ASP A 15 3.71 -24.55 11.50
C ASP A 15 4.45 -25.57 12.38
N ALA A 16 5.79 -25.61 12.30
CA ALA A 16 6.63 -26.43 13.15
C ALA A 16 6.77 -25.90 14.61
N TRP A 17 6.28 -24.70 14.91
CA TRP A 17 6.39 -24.13 16.26
C TRP A 17 5.22 -24.52 17.16
N PRO A 18 5.41 -24.56 18.49
CA PRO A 18 4.33 -24.60 19.44
C PRO A 18 3.34 -23.45 19.24
N GLU A 19 2.06 -23.68 19.52
CA GLU A 19 0.98 -22.70 19.27
C GLU A 19 1.24 -21.34 19.90
N GLN A 20 1.68 -21.30 21.17
CA GLN A 20 1.98 -20.04 21.84
C GLN A 20 3.07 -19.25 21.09
N LYS A 21 4.14 -19.90 20.70
CA LYS A 21 5.23 -19.27 19.94
C LYS A 21 4.76 -18.74 18.58
N ARG A 22 3.88 -19.47 17.90
CA ARG A 22 3.27 -19.03 16.63
C ARG A 22 2.51 -17.72 16.82
N ARG A 23 1.66 -17.66 17.84
CA ARG A 23 0.85 -16.49 18.18
C ARG A 23 1.71 -15.29 18.55
N ASP A 24 2.72 -15.49 19.39
CA ASP A 24 3.63 -14.41 19.79
C ASP A 24 4.41 -13.86 18.61
N LYS A 25 4.94 -14.74 17.76
CA LYS A 25 5.66 -14.33 16.54
C LYS A 25 4.76 -13.69 15.49
N ALA A 26 3.52 -14.13 15.36
CA ALA A 26 2.53 -13.52 14.48
C ALA A 26 2.17 -12.11 14.97
N ARG A 27 1.96 -11.91 16.27
CA ARG A 27 1.69 -10.60 16.86
C ARG A 27 2.87 -9.64 16.63
N GLU A 28 4.09 -10.06 16.97
CA GLU A 28 5.31 -9.29 16.70
C GLU A 28 5.44 -8.92 15.23
N THR A 29 5.08 -9.84 14.32
CA THR A 29 5.12 -9.61 12.87
C THR A 29 4.12 -8.54 12.45
N MET A 30 2.89 -8.59 12.95
CA MET A 30 1.86 -7.60 12.64
C MET A 30 2.19 -6.22 13.22
N GLU A 31 2.73 -6.17 14.42
CA GLU A 31 2.98 -4.93 15.13
C GLU A 31 4.28 -4.22 14.69
N VAL A 32 5.28 -4.97 14.21
CA VAL A 32 6.61 -4.42 13.89
C VAL A 32 6.99 -4.62 12.43
N TYR A 33 7.03 -5.88 11.96
CA TYR A 33 7.66 -6.17 10.66
C TYR A 33 6.78 -5.78 9.46
N ALA A 34 5.48 -6.00 9.53
CA ALA A 34 4.57 -5.60 8.44
C ALA A 34 4.51 -4.08 8.28
N PRO A 35 4.41 -3.25 9.35
CA PRO A 35 4.56 -1.81 9.26
C PRO A 35 5.91 -1.35 8.70
N ILE A 36 7.03 -1.95 9.12
CA ILE A 36 8.36 -1.64 8.56
C ILE A 36 8.40 -1.94 7.05
N ALA A 37 7.90 -3.12 6.63
CA ALA A 37 7.82 -3.47 5.22
C ALA A 37 6.97 -2.48 4.42
N ASN A 38 5.85 -2.01 4.98
CA ASN A 38 5.00 -0.98 4.39
C ASN A 38 5.74 0.35 4.20
N ARG A 39 6.46 0.81 5.21
CA ARG A 39 7.21 2.07 5.18
C ARG A 39 8.39 2.02 4.21
N LEU A 40 9.04 0.87 4.09
CA LEU A 40 10.06 0.64 3.08
C LEU A 40 9.50 0.45 1.66
N GLY A 41 8.16 0.40 1.49
CA GLY A 41 7.49 0.21 0.21
C GLY A 41 7.55 -1.22 -0.34
N ILE A 42 7.96 -2.21 0.48
CA ILE A 42 8.08 -3.63 0.07
C ILE A 42 6.72 -4.31 0.27
N LEU A 43 5.75 -3.96 -0.59
CA LEU A 43 4.34 -4.32 -0.38
C LEU A 43 4.08 -5.83 -0.47
N ASN A 44 4.80 -6.56 -1.31
CA ASN A 44 4.62 -8.00 -1.43
C ASN A 44 4.99 -8.73 -0.13
N VAL A 45 6.10 -8.35 0.49
CA VAL A 45 6.52 -8.90 1.78
C VAL A 45 5.53 -8.52 2.88
N LYS A 46 5.08 -7.27 2.88
CA LYS A 46 4.06 -6.81 3.84
C LYS A 46 2.79 -7.65 3.76
N GLU A 47 2.21 -7.82 2.57
CA GLU A 47 0.96 -8.55 2.38
C GLU A 47 1.09 -10.02 2.81
N GLU A 48 2.19 -10.68 2.45
CA GLU A 48 2.41 -12.06 2.85
C GLU A 48 2.64 -12.20 4.37
N LEU A 49 3.36 -11.27 5.00
CA LEU A 49 3.54 -11.25 6.46
C LEU A 49 2.19 -11.08 7.17
N GLU A 50 1.35 -10.18 6.69
CA GLU A 50 0.02 -9.94 7.25
C GLU A 50 -0.89 -11.17 7.11
N ASP A 51 -0.96 -11.79 5.94
CA ASP A 51 -1.81 -12.96 5.69
C ASP A 51 -1.39 -14.17 6.54
N ARG A 52 -0.08 -14.44 6.62
CA ARG A 52 0.44 -15.54 7.46
C ARG A 52 0.24 -15.28 8.94
N SER A 53 0.37 -14.03 9.38
CA SER A 53 0.12 -13.67 10.77
C SER A 53 -1.36 -13.83 11.13
N LEU A 54 -2.27 -13.39 10.26
CA LEU A 54 -3.71 -13.59 10.45
C LEU A 54 -4.06 -15.08 10.57
N HIS A 55 -3.48 -15.93 9.74
CA HIS A 55 -3.70 -17.37 9.79
C HIS A 55 -3.38 -17.97 11.18
N TYR A 56 -2.37 -17.43 11.88
CA TYR A 56 -2.01 -17.89 13.23
C TYR A 56 -2.78 -17.19 14.35
N LEU A 57 -3.21 -15.92 14.15
CA LEU A 57 -3.90 -15.13 15.16
C LEU A 57 -5.40 -15.40 15.20
N ASP A 58 -6.01 -15.48 14.02
CA ASP A 58 -7.44 -15.76 13.82
C ASP A 58 -7.63 -16.73 12.63
N PRO A 59 -7.40 -18.04 12.87
CA PRO A 59 -7.60 -19.05 11.84
C PRO A 59 -9.04 -19.14 11.32
N VAL A 60 -10.02 -18.80 12.17
CA VAL A 60 -11.45 -18.85 11.79
C VAL A 60 -11.75 -17.78 10.77
N GLY A 61 -11.42 -16.52 11.08
CA GLY A 61 -11.62 -15.39 10.16
C GLY A 61 -10.80 -15.54 8.87
N TYR A 62 -9.56 -16.06 8.96
CA TYR A 62 -8.75 -16.38 7.78
C TYR A 62 -9.43 -17.39 6.86
N ASN A 63 -9.90 -18.52 7.40
CA ASN A 63 -10.53 -19.58 6.63
C ASN A 63 -11.87 -19.14 6.02
N GLU A 64 -12.65 -18.34 6.76
CA GLU A 64 -13.93 -17.80 6.29
C GLU A 64 -13.73 -16.92 5.04
N ILE A 65 -12.80 -15.98 5.09
CA ILE A 65 -12.49 -15.11 3.95
C ILE A 65 -11.87 -15.90 2.80
N SER A 66 -10.98 -16.84 3.09
CA SER A 66 -10.37 -17.73 2.09
C SER A 66 -11.43 -18.52 1.33
N LYS A 67 -12.43 -19.07 2.06
CA LYS A 67 -13.56 -19.78 1.49
C LYS A 67 -14.41 -18.88 0.59
N MET A 68 -14.78 -17.70 1.08
CA MET A 68 -15.54 -16.70 0.29
C MET A 68 -14.85 -16.33 -1.02
N LEU A 69 -13.52 -16.20 -1.00
CA LEU A 69 -12.74 -15.94 -2.20
C LEU A 69 -12.72 -17.12 -3.17
N SER A 70 -12.60 -18.36 -2.66
CA SER A 70 -12.54 -19.56 -3.49
C SER A 70 -13.89 -19.92 -4.15
N GLU A 71 -15.00 -19.57 -3.52
CA GLU A 71 -16.36 -19.81 -4.05
C GLU A 71 -16.73 -18.85 -5.20
N ARG A 72 -15.99 -17.76 -5.39
CA ARG A 72 -16.21 -16.81 -6.47
C ARG A 72 -15.27 -17.10 -7.64
N ALA A 73 -15.80 -17.13 -8.86
CA ALA A 73 -15.02 -17.32 -10.11
C ALA A 73 -14.15 -16.11 -10.46
N GLY A 74 -13.42 -15.54 -9.47
CA GLY A 74 -12.69 -14.30 -9.60
C GLY A 74 -11.52 -14.38 -10.58
N GLU A 75 -10.86 -15.52 -10.68
CA GLU A 75 -9.77 -15.71 -11.63
C GLU A 75 -10.25 -15.74 -13.08
N GLU A 76 -11.38 -16.40 -13.35
CA GLU A 76 -11.98 -16.44 -14.69
C GLU A 76 -12.48 -15.05 -15.10
N PHE A 77 -13.14 -14.35 -14.17
CA PHE A 77 -13.56 -12.95 -14.38
C PHE A 77 -12.36 -12.04 -14.70
N LEU A 78 -11.30 -12.10 -13.91
CA LEU A 78 -10.10 -11.32 -14.15
C LEU A 78 -9.41 -11.67 -15.47
N ALA A 79 -9.44 -12.93 -15.88
CA ALA A 79 -8.90 -13.36 -17.16
C ALA A 79 -9.67 -12.74 -18.34
N LYS A 80 -11.02 -12.77 -18.28
CA LYS A 80 -11.89 -12.14 -19.30
C LYS A 80 -11.63 -10.64 -19.41
N VAL A 81 -11.70 -9.93 -18.26
CA VAL A 81 -11.49 -8.49 -18.20
C VAL A 81 -10.11 -8.09 -18.71
N SER A 82 -9.06 -8.81 -18.28
CA SER A 82 -7.69 -8.57 -18.73
C SER A 82 -7.55 -8.68 -20.23
N GLY A 83 -8.12 -9.71 -20.86
CA GLY A 83 -8.07 -9.91 -22.31
C GLY A 83 -8.85 -8.85 -23.11
N VAL A 84 -9.94 -8.32 -22.54
CA VAL A 84 -10.70 -7.22 -23.15
C VAL A 84 -9.88 -5.92 -23.10
N ILE A 85 -9.29 -5.61 -21.95
CA ILE A 85 -8.44 -4.42 -21.77
C ILE A 85 -7.23 -4.49 -22.70
N GLU A 86 -6.54 -5.64 -22.77
CA GLU A 86 -5.36 -5.82 -23.62
C GLU A 86 -5.68 -5.55 -25.10
N ARG A 87 -6.75 -6.12 -25.62
CA ARG A 87 -7.20 -5.87 -27.00
C ARG A 87 -7.48 -4.39 -27.25
N ARG A 88 -8.18 -3.73 -26.34
CA ARG A 88 -8.51 -2.31 -26.48
C ARG A 88 -7.28 -1.41 -26.47
N LEU A 89 -6.27 -1.72 -25.68
CA LEU A 89 -4.99 -1.01 -25.66
C LEU A 89 -4.27 -1.14 -27.01
N VAL A 90 -4.17 -2.35 -27.54
CA VAL A 90 -3.54 -2.60 -28.86
C VAL A 90 -4.30 -1.89 -29.97
N GLU A 91 -5.64 -1.95 -30.00
CA GLU A 91 -6.48 -1.24 -30.98
C GLU A 91 -6.30 0.28 -30.90
N SER A 92 -5.92 0.81 -29.75
CA SER A 92 -5.67 2.24 -29.52
C SER A 92 -4.21 2.64 -29.74
N GLY A 93 -3.36 1.74 -30.23
CA GLY A 93 -1.95 2.00 -30.52
C GLY A 93 -1.04 2.01 -29.29
N ILE A 94 -1.51 1.51 -28.13
CA ILE A 94 -0.71 1.33 -26.92
C ILE A 94 -0.17 -0.09 -26.92
N GLU A 95 1.03 -0.25 -27.47
CA GLU A 95 1.73 -1.54 -27.57
C GLU A 95 2.66 -1.75 -26.37
N GLY A 96 2.97 -3.02 -26.07
CA GLY A 96 3.92 -3.37 -25.00
C GLY A 96 3.39 -3.22 -23.56
N ALA A 97 2.09 -2.95 -23.37
CA ALA A 97 1.47 -2.96 -22.06
C ALA A 97 1.58 -4.34 -21.40
N THR A 98 1.90 -4.38 -20.12
CA THR A 98 1.88 -5.63 -19.32
C THR A 98 0.68 -5.62 -18.42
N ILE A 99 -0.18 -6.62 -18.51
CA ILE A 99 -1.37 -6.73 -17.66
C ILE A 99 -1.16 -7.83 -16.62
N LYS A 100 -1.26 -7.44 -15.34
CA LYS A 100 -1.20 -8.36 -14.19
C LYS A 100 -2.56 -8.40 -13.51
N ARG A 101 -3.00 -9.59 -13.13
CA ARG A 101 -4.21 -9.81 -12.32
C ARG A 101 -3.83 -9.83 -10.86
N ARG A 102 -4.68 -9.29 -10.02
CA ARG A 102 -4.46 -9.27 -8.58
C ARG A 102 -5.77 -9.51 -7.84
N VAL A 103 -5.73 -10.42 -6.89
CA VAL A 103 -6.76 -10.55 -5.85
C VAL A 103 -6.21 -9.93 -4.57
N LYS A 104 -7.05 -9.21 -3.84
CA LYS A 104 -6.67 -8.56 -2.58
C LYS A 104 -6.30 -9.62 -1.54
N SER A 105 -5.28 -9.31 -0.72
CA SER A 105 -4.84 -10.17 0.37
C SER A 105 -5.97 -10.47 1.37
N ILE A 106 -5.92 -11.64 1.99
CA ILE A 106 -6.94 -12.09 2.96
C ILE A 106 -7.01 -11.11 4.12
N TYR A 107 -5.85 -10.68 4.66
CA TYR A 107 -5.82 -9.66 5.72
C TYR A 107 -6.36 -8.32 5.25
N GLY A 108 -6.11 -7.93 4.01
CA GLY A 108 -6.65 -6.70 3.44
C GLY A 108 -8.18 -6.68 3.38
N ILE A 109 -8.81 -7.85 3.17
CA ILE A 109 -10.26 -8.04 3.21
C ILE A 109 -10.72 -8.09 4.68
N TYR A 110 -10.08 -8.93 5.51
CA TYR A 110 -10.35 -9.07 6.94
C TYR A 110 -10.41 -7.71 7.65
N ARG A 111 -9.43 -6.85 7.39
CA ARG A 111 -9.40 -5.50 7.97
C ARG A 111 -10.62 -4.68 7.58
N LYS A 112 -11.12 -4.81 6.35
CA LYS A 112 -12.30 -4.06 5.89
C LYS A 112 -13.59 -4.64 6.48
N THR A 113 -13.70 -5.95 6.60
CA THR A 113 -14.87 -6.59 7.16
C THR A 113 -14.97 -6.39 8.67
N ILE A 114 -13.91 -6.70 9.42
CA ILE A 114 -13.94 -6.70 10.88
C ILE A 114 -13.70 -5.29 11.45
N MET A 115 -12.67 -4.55 10.97
CA MET A 115 -12.32 -3.24 11.56
C MET A 115 -13.16 -2.09 11.00
N GLN A 116 -13.63 -2.16 9.75
CA GLN A 116 -14.45 -1.14 9.11
C GLN A 116 -15.93 -1.54 9.02
N ASN A 117 -16.29 -2.69 9.55
CA ASN A 117 -17.66 -3.24 9.57
C ASN A 117 -18.36 -3.21 8.18
N LYS A 118 -17.59 -3.51 7.11
CA LYS A 118 -18.11 -3.60 5.74
C LYS A 118 -18.51 -5.02 5.43
N SER A 119 -19.64 -5.19 4.77
CA SER A 119 -19.96 -6.48 4.16
C SER A 119 -18.97 -6.80 3.04
N PHE A 120 -18.80 -8.07 2.72
CA PHE A 120 -17.90 -8.50 1.64
C PHE A 120 -18.28 -7.85 0.30
N ASP A 121 -19.57 -7.65 0.03
CA ASP A 121 -20.09 -7.05 -1.19
C ASP A 121 -19.85 -5.53 -1.29
N GLU A 122 -19.55 -4.87 -0.18
CA GLU A 122 -19.14 -3.46 -0.14
C GLU A 122 -17.65 -3.24 -0.37
N ILE A 123 -16.88 -4.32 -0.54
CA ILE A 123 -15.45 -4.25 -0.82
C ILE A 123 -15.23 -4.33 -2.34
N TYR A 124 -15.24 -3.20 -3.00
CA TYR A 124 -15.17 -3.09 -4.46
C TYR A 124 -13.77 -3.29 -5.06
N ASP A 125 -12.72 -3.46 -4.24
CA ASP A 125 -11.32 -3.63 -4.65
C ASP A 125 -10.78 -5.03 -4.32
N ILE A 126 -11.66 -6.04 -4.26
CA ILE A 126 -11.26 -7.45 -4.10
C ILE A 126 -10.51 -7.91 -5.34
N TYR A 127 -11.04 -7.59 -6.51
CA TYR A 127 -10.47 -7.91 -7.80
C TYR A 127 -9.82 -6.68 -8.40
N ALA A 128 -8.59 -6.83 -8.89
CA ALA A 128 -7.89 -5.73 -9.54
C ALA A 128 -7.14 -6.20 -10.80
N VAL A 129 -7.12 -5.32 -11.79
CA VAL A 129 -6.28 -5.46 -12.97
C VAL A 129 -5.22 -4.35 -12.92
N ARG A 130 -3.96 -4.73 -13.05
CA ARG A 130 -2.85 -3.80 -13.08
C ARG A 130 -2.34 -3.69 -14.51
N VAL A 131 -2.37 -2.48 -15.04
CA VAL A 131 -1.86 -2.13 -16.37
C VAL A 131 -0.53 -1.41 -16.19
N ILE A 132 0.54 -1.99 -16.72
CA ILE A 132 1.91 -1.47 -16.63
C ILE A 132 2.33 -1.01 -18.01
N LEU A 133 2.74 0.24 -18.11
CA LEU A 133 3.03 0.98 -19.34
C LEU A 133 4.44 1.56 -19.30
N ASP A 134 4.90 2.10 -20.42
CA ASP A 134 6.24 2.66 -20.49
C ASP A 134 6.26 4.13 -20.07
N THR A 135 5.25 4.90 -20.46
CA THR A 135 5.22 6.35 -20.26
C THR A 135 4.06 6.83 -19.40
N LEU A 136 4.25 8.00 -18.82
CA LEU A 136 3.20 8.68 -18.03
C LEU A 136 2.00 9.07 -18.90
N ALA A 137 2.25 9.52 -20.14
CA ALA A 137 1.19 9.90 -21.08
C ALA A 137 0.29 8.70 -21.40
N GLU A 138 0.87 7.52 -21.62
CA GLU A 138 0.10 6.28 -21.81
C GLU A 138 -0.75 5.92 -20.59
N CYS A 139 -0.26 6.20 -19.36
CA CYS A 139 -1.05 5.95 -18.15
C CYS A 139 -2.36 6.75 -18.15
N TYR A 140 -2.31 8.04 -18.45
CA TYR A 140 -3.52 8.87 -18.49
C TYR A 140 -4.39 8.57 -19.72
N SER A 141 -3.81 8.24 -20.86
CA SER A 141 -4.57 7.79 -22.05
C SER A 141 -5.31 6.49 -21.75
N THR A 142 -4.66 5.54 -21.09
CA THR A 142 -5.28 4.26 -20.67
C THR A 142 -6.42 4.50 -19.68
N LEU A 143 -6.30 5.45 -18.76
CA LEU A 143 -7.42 5.80 -17.87
C LEU A 143 -8.66 6.24 -18.66
N GLY A 144 -8.48 7.07 -19.69
CA GLY A 144 -9.56 7.49 -20.59
C GLY A 144 -10.21 6.29 -21.29
N LEU A 145 -9.40 5.36 -21.82
CA LEU A 145 -9.89 4.14 -22.48
C LEU A 145 -10.68 3.24 -21.51
N ILE A 146 -10.20 3.08 -20.27
CA ILE A 146 -10.90 2.29 -19.25
C ILE A 146 -12.26 2.91 -18.91
N HIS A 147 -12.34 4.23 -18.81
CA HIS A 147 -13.60 4.94 -18.52
C HIS A 147 -14.56 4.97 -19.74
N ASP A 148 -14.06 4.84 -20.96
CA ASP A 148 -14.87 4.63 -22.17
C ASP A 148 -15.46 3.22 -22.21
N MET A 149 -14.71 2.21 -21.75
CA MET A 149 -15.14 0.80 -21.74
C MET A 149 -16.07 0.46 -20.59
N TYR A 150 -15.86 1.05 -19.42
CA TYR A 150 -16.50 0.70 -18.16
C TYR A 150 -16.97 1.93 -17.39
N HIS A 151 -18.07 1.83 -16.69
CA HIS A 151 -18.58 2.93 -15.86
C HIS A 151 -17.77 3.05 -14.56
N PRO A 152 -17.06 4.18 -14.31
CA PRO A 152 -16.36 4.39 -13.07
C PRO A 152 -17.34 4.62 -11.91
N LEU A 153 -17.05 4.04 -10.75
CA LEU A 153 -17.77 4.31 -9.52
C LEU A 153 -17.43 5.71 -9.01
N PRO A 154 -18.43 6.55 -8.67
CA PRO A 154 -18.21 7.89 -8.13
C PRO A 154 -17.29 7.87 -6.88
N ASN A 155 -16.41 8.86 -6.76
CA ASN A 155 -15.50 9.03 -5.63
C ASN A 155 -14.53 7.84 -5.39
N ARG A 156 -14.28 7.02 -6.43
CA ARG A 156 -13.35 5.88 -6.37
C ARG A 156 -12.13 6.04 -7.27
N PHE A 157 -11.96 7.19 -7.89
CA PHE A 157 -10.73 7.54 -8.58
C PHE A 157 -9.71 8.16 -7.61
N LYS A 158 -8.45 7.74 -7.73
CA LYS A 158 -7.32 8.26 -6.95
C LYS A 158 -6.11 8.40 -7.84
N ASP A 159 -5.55 9.59 -7.88
CA ASP A 159 -4.31 9.89 -8.60
C ASP A 159 -3.12 9.93 -7.63
N TYR A 160 -2.52 8.77 -7.42
CA TYR A 160 -1.27 8.66 -6.65
C TYR A 160 -0.02 8.90 -7.50
N ILE A 161 -0.16 9.27 -8.78
CA ILE A 161 0.96 9.73 -9.61
C ILE A 161 1.24 11.19 -9.28
N SER A 162 0.21 12.02 -9.31
CA SER A 162 0.29 13.45 -8.98
C SER A 162 0.56 13.68 -7.50
N THR A 163 -0.05 12.84 -6.63
CA THR A 163 0.10 12.93 -5.18
C THR A 163 0.55 11.57 -4.63
N PRO A 164 1.87 11.28 -4.67
CA PRO A 164 2.41 10.01 -4.22
C PRO A 164 2.15 9.78 -2.72
N LYS A 165 1.98 8.50 -2.34
CA LYS A 165 1.90 8.16 -0.91
C LYS A 165 3.24 8.38 -0.21
N PRO A 166 3.27 8.53 1.13
CA PRO A 166 4.50 8.76 1.89
C PRO A 166 5.58 7.70 1.68
N ASN A 167 5.16 6.45 1.42
CA ASN A 167 6.07 5.37 1.08
C ASN A 167 6.54 5.40 -0.38
N GLY A 168 6.23 6.48 -1.14
CA GLY A 168 6.63 6.67 -2.53
C GLY A 168 5.82 5.84 -3.54
N TYR A 169 4.72 5.23 -3.13
CA TYR A 169 3.83 4.51 -4.04
C TYR A 169 3.15 5.46 -5.02
N GLN A 170 3.20 5.13 -6.32
CA GLN A 170 2.58 5.87 -7.40
C GLN A 170 1.75 4.94 -8.29
N SER A 171 0.52 5.32 -8.61
CA SER A 171 -0.37 4.64 -9.55
C SER A 171 -1.64 5.47 -9.73
N LEU A 172 -2.32 5.39 -10.88
CA LEU A 172 -3.72 5.77 -10.97
C LEU A 172 -4.57 4.59 -10.50
N HIS A 173 -5.57 4.85 -9.70
CA HIS A 173 -6.54 3.86 -9.26
C HIS A 173 -7.94 4.30 -9.67
N THR A 174 -8.67 3.44 -10.34
CA THR A 174 -10.08 3.65 -10.60
C THR A 174 -10.84 2.36 -10.36
N THR A 175 -12.01 2.46 -9.74
CA THR A 175 -12.91 1.32 -9.56
C THR A 175 -14.02 1.46 -10.59
N VAL A 176 -14.22 0.42 -11.36
CA VAL A 176 -15.23 0.38 -12.44
C VAL A 176 -16.12 -0.85 -12.29
N ILE A 177 -17.27 -0.83 -12.96
CA ILE A 177 -18.20 -1.96 -13.00
C ILE A 177 -18.02 -2.69 -14.32
N GLY A 178 -17.70 -3.99 -14.24
CA GLY A 178 -17.60 -4.88 -15.38
C GLY A 178 -18.98 -5.18 -16.02
N HIS A 179 -18.99 -5.74 -17.21
CA HIS A 179 -20.23 -6.09 -17.93
C HIS A 179 -21.09 -7.11 -17.18
N GLU A 180 -20.51 -7.90 -16.29
CA GLU A 180 -21.22 -8.85 -15.43
C GLU A 180 -21.75 -8.21 -14.13
N GLY A 181 -21.68 -6.88 -13.98
CA GLY A 181 -22.06 -6.16 -12.77
C GLY A 181 -21.08 -6.29 -11.61
N ILE A 182 -19.93 -6.96 -11.82
CA ILE A 182 -18.91 -7.16 -10.80
C ILE A 182 -17.98 -5.95 -10.78
N PRO A 183 -17.80 -5.26 -9.63
CA PRO A 183 -16.87 -4.17 -9.51
C PRO A 183 -15.43 -4.70 -9.43
N PHE A 184 -14.51 -3.98 -10.07
CA PHE A 184 -13.08 -4.25 -9.97
C PHE A 184 -12.26 -2.96 -10.03
N GLU A 185 -11.07 -2.99 -9.43
CA GLU A 185 -10.12 -1.88 -9.47
C GLU A 185 -9.18 -2.02 -10.67
N VAL A 186 -8.93 -0.93 -11.37
CA VAL A 186 -7.88 -0.83 -12.38
C VAL A 186 -6.76 0.05 -11.81
N GLN A 187 -5.56 -0.51 -11.72
CA GLN A 187 -4.34 0.16 -11.28
C GLN A 187 -3.46 0.39 -12.49
N ILE A 188 -3.18 1.67 -12.81
CA ILE A 188 -2.41 2.03 -14.00
C ILE A 188 -1.14 2.74 -13.55
N ARG A 189 0.02 2.27 -14.04
CA ARG A 189 1.32 2.82 -13.65
C ARG A 189 2.41 2.47 -14.64
N THR A 190 3.52 3.20 -14.59
CA THR A 190 4.68 2.89 -15.42
C THR A 190 5.47 1.70 -14.86
N ARG A 191 6.35 1.09 -15.69
CA ARG A 191 7.25 0.01 -15.25
C ARG A 191 8.09 0.41 -14.04
N LYS A 192 8.62 1.64 -14.06
CA LYS A 192 9.40 2.16 -12.92
C LYS A 192 8.57 2.26 -11.64
N MET A 193 7.32 2.71 -11.74
CA MET A 193 6.40 2.78 -10.60
C MET A 193 6.02 1.37 -10.11
N ASP A 194 5.90 0.39 -11.02
CA ASP A 194 5.62 -1.01 -10.68
C ASP A 194 6.78 -1.62 -9.89
N GLU A 195 8.01 -1.45 -10.36
CA GLU A 195 9.21 -1.90 -9.65
C GLU A 195 9.33 -1.26 -8.27
N GLN A 196 9.10 0.04 -8.17
CA GLN A 196 9.12 0.76 -6.90
C GLN A 196 8.02 0.27 -5.94
N ALA A 197 6.82 -0.04 -6.44
CA ALA A 197 5.72 -0.54 -5.64
C ALA A 197 5.92 -2.01 -5.18
N GLU A 198 6.64 -2.82 -5.95
CA GLU A 198 6.92 -4.22 -5.59
C GLU A 198 8.12 -4.36 -4.64
N TYR A 199 9.19 -3.62 -4.91
CA TYR A 199 10.48 -3.78 -4.22
C TYR A 199 10.83 -2.61 -3.30
N GLY A 200 10.07 -1.50 -3.34
CA GLY A 200 10.30 -0.33 -2.49
C GLY A 200 11.73 0.20 -2.61
N VAL A 201 12.34 0.46 -1.47
CA VAL A 201 13.75 0.93 -1.41
C VAL A 201 14.74 -0.07 -2.03
N ALA A 202 14.40 -1.34 -2.12
CA ALA A 202 15.27 -2.35 -2.73
C ALA A 202 15.37 -2.20 -4.26
N ALA A 203 14.35 -1.62 -4.93
CA ALA A 203 14.41 -1.32 -6.35
C ALA A 203 15.56 -0.36 -6.70
N HIS A 204 15.83 0.60 -5.81
CA HIS A 204 16.89 1.58 -6.00
C HIS A 204 18.31 1.00 -5.86
N TRP A 205 18.49 -0.08 -5.11
CA TRP A 205 19.82 -0.72 -4.96
C TRP A 205 20.28 -1.39 -6.24
N LYS A 206 19.38 -1.87 -7.06
CA LYS A 206 19.68 -2.48 -8.36
C LYS A 206 20.29 -1.48 -9.37
N TYR A 207 20.05 -0.18 -9.19
CA TYR A 207 20.50 0.90 -10.08
C TYR A 207 21.71 1.68 -9.55
N LYS A 208 22.12 1.52 -8.28
CA LYS A 208 23.15 2.36 -7.62
C LYS A 208 24.59 1.80 -7.69
N GLU A 209 24.88 0.79 -8.47
CA GLU A 209 26.28 0.44 -8.78
C GLU A 209 26.91 1.50 -9.70
N GLY A 210 27.00 2.76 -9.27
CA GLY A 210 27.74 3.77 -10.02
C GLY A 210 27.43 5.25 -9.87
N ARG A 211 26.56 5.70 -8.97
CA ARG A 211 26.30 7.15 -8.79
C ARG A 211 26.18 7.56 -7.33
N GLU A 212 27.06 8.48 -6.89
CA GLU A 212 26.93 9.25 -5.66
C GLU A 212 25.83 10.30 -5.82
N GLY A 213 24.86 10.33 -4.91
CA GLY A 213 23.84 11.36 -4.82
C GLY A 213 23.02 11.18 -3.53
N HIS A 214 22.98 12.20 -2.68
CA HIS A 214 22.04 12.30 -1.56
C HIS A 214 20.62 12.34 -2.12
N ASP A 215 19.82 11.33 -1.80
CA ASP A 215 18.45 11.19 -2.32
C ASP A 215 17.49 10.94 -1.15
N LYS A 216 16.19 11.24 -1.36
CA LYS A 216 15.06 10.96 -0.45
C LYS A 216 15.08 9.53 0.17
N LEU A 217 15.90 8.64 -0.37
CA LEU A 217 16.20 7.32 0.16
C LEU A 217 16.99 7.37 1.47
N ASP A 218 17.93 8.32 1.58
CA ASP A 218 18.78 8.45 2.76
C ASP A 218 17.95 8.94 3.96
N GLU A 219 16.93 9.78 3.74
CA GLU A 219 15.98 10.21 4.78
C GLU A 219 15.14 9.03 5.30
N ARG A 220 14.69 8.12 4.40
CA ARG A 220 13.94 6.92 4.77
C ARG A 220 14.82 5.88 5.49
N LEU A 221 16.10 5.79 5.12
CA LEU A 221 17.07 4.89 5.77
C LEU A 221 17.59 5.50 7.09
N ALA A 222 17.70 6.81 7.19
CA ALA A 222 18.08 7.50 8.43
C ALA A 222 17.06 7.21 9.54
N TRP A 223 15.77 7.20 9.25
CA TRP A 223 14.74 6.83 10.21
C TRP A 223 14.88 5.37 10.68
N VAL A 224 15.14 4.41 9.77
CA VAL A 224 15.38 3.01 10.15
C VAL A 224 16.65 2.88 11.01
N SER A 225 17.69 3.63 10.70
CA SER A 225 18.93 3.67 11.48
C SER A 225 18.69 4.25 12.88
N GLN A 226 17.90 5.31 12.98
CA GLN A 226 17.52 5.94 14.25
C GLN A 226 16.68 4.99 15.12
N LEU A 227 15.78 4.21 14.50
CA LEU A 227 15.00 3.16 15.15
C LEU A 227 15.89 2.03 15.70
N LEU A 228 16.88 1.60 14.93
CA LEU A 228 17.84 0.57 15.35
C LEU A 228 18.80 1.09 16.44
N GLU A 229 19.11 2.36 16.44
CA GLU A 229 19.96 3.01 17.43
C GLU A 229 19.20 3.19 18.76
N ASN A 230 17.94 3.62 18.71
CA ASN A 230 17.06 3.66 19.87
C ASN A 230 16.83 2.28 20.49
N GLN A 231 16.76 1.21 19.66
CA GLN A 231 16.68 -0.18 20.12
C GLN A 231 17.92 -0.64 20.89
N ARG A 232 19.11 -0.08 20.60
CA ARG A 232 20.36 -0.40 21.32
C ARG A 232 20.46 0.31 22.68
N VAL A 233 19.71 1.39 22.86
CA VAL A 233 19.77 2.24 24.07
C VAL A 233 18.67 1.89 25.06
N SER A 234 17.54 1.31 24.64
CA SER A 234 16.44 0.92 25.52
C SER A 234 16.43 -0.60 25.75
N GLU A 235 16.71 -1.02 26.95
CA GLU A 235 16.50 -2.41 27.42
C GLU A 235 15.00 -2.77 27.56
N ASP A 236 14.10 -1.83 27.31
CA ASP A 236 12.64 -2.00 27.48
C ASP A 236 11.91 -2.02 26.13
N SER A 237 11.59 -3.24 25.70
CA SER A 237 10.86 -3.52 24.44
C SER A 237 9.45 -2.91 24.40
N GLY A 238 8.87 -2.53 25.55
CA GLY A 238 7.51 -1.99 25.65
C GLY A 238 7.40 -0.57 25.15
N ASN A 239 8.36 0.29 25.44
CA ASN A 239 8.38 1.68 25.01
C ASN A 239 8.65 1.81 23.52
N LEU A 240 9.53 0.96 22.96
CA LEU A 240 9.81 0.91 21.53
C LEU A 240 8.56 0.55 20.70
N LEU A 241 7.74 -0.38 21.19
CA LEU A 241 6.48 -0.76 20.55
C LEU A 241 5.45 0.37 20.60
N HIS A 242 5.45 1.17 21.66
CA HIS A 242 4.56 2.33 21.77
C HIS A 242 4.97 3.46 20.83
N ASP A 243 6.27 3.76 20.75
CA ASP A 243 6.82 4.78 19.84
C ASP A 243 6.67 4.36 18.38
N LEU A 244 6.90 3.06 18.07
CA LEU A 244 6.62 2.49 16.77
C LEU A 244 5.13 2.55 16.40
N LYS A 245 4.23 2.29 17.34
CA LYS A 245 2.79 2.38 17.11
C LYS A 245 2.35 3.82 16.86
N SER A 246 2.93 4.79 17.57
CA SER A 246 2.66 6.21 17.37
C SER A 246 3.13 6.71 16.00
N ASP A 247 4.32 6.26 15.56
CA ASP A 247 4.92 6.66 14.28
C ASP A 247 4.42 5.85 13.06
N LEU A 248 3.84 4.66 13.30
CA LEU A 248 3.42 3.73 12.25
C LEU A 248 1.92 3.80 11.92
N LEU A 249 1.14 4.51 12.71
CA LEU A 249 -0.26 4.77 12.43
C LEU A 249 -0.45 6.20 11.93
N PRO A 250 -0.50 6.43 10.61
CA PRO A 250 -1.43 7.47 10.25
C PRO A 250 -2.38 7.03 9.14
N GLU A 251 -3.65 7.13 9.41
CA GLU A 251 -4.55 7.69 8.42
C GLU A 251 -4.07 9.14 8.25
N GLU A 252 -3.53 9.48 7.09
CA GLU A 252 -3.01 10.81 6.82
C GLU A 252 -4.13 11.74 6.39
N VAL A 253 -4.10 12.95 6.88
CA VAL A 253 -4.98 14.03 6.47
C VAL A 253 -4.19 14.96 5.54
N PHE A 254 -4.72 15.21 4.36
CA PHE A 254 -4.17 16.16 3.42
C PHE A 254 -4.77 17.55 3.68
N ALA A 255 -3.94 18.50 4.08
CA ALA A 255 -4.33 19.89 4.22
C ALA A 255 -3.70 20.72 3.10
N PHE A 256 -4.44 21.70 2.58
CA PHE A 256 -3.99 22.53 1.47
C PHE A 256 -3.61 23.93 1.96
N THR A 257 -2.48 24.44 1.48
CA THR A 257 -2.15 25.85 1.67
C THR A 257 -2.97 26.73 0.73
N PRO A 258 -3.13 28.03 1.01
CA PRO A 258 -3.78 28.96 0.06
C PRO A 258 -3.07 29.06 -1.30
N LYS A 259 -1.84 28.60 -1.40
CA LYS A 259 -1.06 28.54 -2.65
C LYS A 259 -1.29 27.23 -3.43
N GLY A 260 -2.06 26.29 -2.86
CA GLY A 260 -2.33 24.99 -3.47
C GLY A 260 -1.32 23.89 -3.11
N ASP A 261 -0.34 24.16 -2.23
CA ASP A 261 0.59 23.13 -1.78
C ASP A 261 -0.14 22.13 -0.88
N VAL A 262 0.15 20.85 -1.04
CA VAL A 262 -0.42 19.77 -0.24
C VAL A 262 0.52 19.45 0.92
N ILE A 263 0.03 19.62 2.15
CA ILE A 263 0.74 19.26 3.37
C ILE A 263 0.11 17.98 3.93
N ASN A 264 0.94 16.98 4.14
CA ASN A 264 0.55 15.70 4.67
C ASN A 264 0.75 15.68 6.19
N LEU A 265 -0.31 15.38 6.93
CA LEU A 265 -0.34 15.38 8.39
C LEU A 265 -0.92 14.07 8.91
N PRO A 266 -0.46 13.56 10.06
CA PRO A 266 -1.08 12.39 10.69
C PRO A 266 -2.52 12.70 11.14
N THR A 267 -3.39 11.69 11.15
CA THR A 267 -4.74 11.81 11.71
C THR A 267 -4.66 12.20 13.19
N GLY A 268 -5.43 13.22 13.56
CA GLY A 268 -5.36 13.83 14.89
C GLY A 268 -4.41 15.02 14.98
N ALA A 269 -3.70 15.36 13.91
CA ALA A 269 -2.89 16.57 13.85
C ALA A 269 -3.77 17.81 14.04
N THR A 270 -3.22 18.78 14.73
CA THR A 270 -3.86 20.06 15.04
C THR A 270 -3.49 21.14 14.02
N CYS A 271 -4.16 22.28 14.10
CA CYS A 271 -3.79 23.46 13.30
C CYS A 271 -2.37 23.97 13.62
N ILE A 272 -1.88 23.68 14.83
CA ILE A 272 -0.51 24.04 15.22
C ILE A 272 0.48 23.16 14.43
N ASP A 273 0.22 21.86 14.35
CA ASP A 273 1.05 20.93 13.57
C ASP A 273 1.08 21.31 12.09
N PHE A 274 -0.05 21.74 11.54
CA PHE A 274 -0.12 22.28 10.18
C PHE A 274 0.74 23.52 9.99
N ALA A 275 0.67 24.48 10.92
CA ALA A 275 1.44 25.72 10.85
C ALA A 275 2.96 25.45 10.90
N TYR A 276 3.40 24.52 11.76
CA TYR A 276 4.81 24.10 11.84
C TYR A 276 5.25 23.28 10.63
N ALA A 277 4.37 22.47 10.06
CA ALA A 277 4.64 21.70 8.85
C ALA A 277 4.84 22.61 7.62
N ILE A 278 4.19 23.77 7.57
CA ILE A 278 4.47 24.78 6.54
C ILE A 278 5.87 25.38 6.72
N HIS A 279 6.14 25.92 7.89
CA HIS A 279 7.43 26.48 8.27
C HIS A 279 7.45 26.89 9.76
N SER A 280 8.56 26.68 10.44
CA SER A 280 8.71 27.05 11.86
C SER A 280 8.41 28.52 12.16
N ALA A 281 8.73 29.45 11.25
CA ALA A 281 8.38 30.85 11.41
C ALA A 281 6.87 31.12 11.35
N VAL A 282 6.08 30.30 10.67
CA VAL A 282 4.62 30.36 10.64
C VAL A 282 4.07 29.83 11.96
N GLY A 283 4.52 28.68 12.42
CA GLY A 283 4.15 28.10 13.69
C GLY A 283 4.44 29.02 14.87
N ASN A 284 5.64 29.59 14.92
CA ASN A 284 6.06 30.50 16.01
C ASN A 284 5.27 31.83 16.07
N ARG A 285 4.64 32.25 14.99
CA ARG A 285 3.86 33.48 14.89
C ARG A 285 2.35 33.27 14.90
N MET A 286 1.92 32.03 15.00
CA MET A 286 0.52 31.66 14.99
C MET A 286 -0.18 32.21 16.25
N VAL A 287 -1.22 33.02 16.06
CA VAL A 287 -2.07 33.57 17.11
C VAL A 287 -3.45 32.94 17.15
N GLY A 288 -3.81 32.17 16.13
CA GLY A 288 -5.07 31.46 16.00
C GLY A 288 -5.25 30.83 14.63
N CYS A 289 -6.28 30.02 14.47
CA CYS A 289 -6.68 29.43 13.21
C CYS A 289 -8.20 29.57 13.03
N LYS A 290 -8.63 29.56 11.77
CA LYS A 290 -10.04 29.48 11.41
C LYS A 290 -10.21 28.19 10.61
N VAL A 291 -11.03 27.28 11.14
CA VAL A 291 -11.39 26.00 10.52
C VAL A 291 -12.76 26.13 9.87
#